data_ccdce7f23fa7bcc85074d90819688355
#
_entry.id   ccdce7f23fa7bcc85074d90819688355
#
_cell.length_a   1.000
_cell.length_b   1.000
_cell.length_c   1.000
_cell.angle_alpha   90.00
_cell.angle_beta   90.00
_cell.angle_gamma   90.00
#
_symmetry.space_group_name_H-M   'P 1'
#
loop_
_entity.id
_entity.type
_entity.pdbx_description
1 polymer ?
#
loop_
_entity_poly.entity_id
_entity_poly.type
_entity_poly.pdbx_seq_one_letter_code
_entity_poly.pdbx_strand_id
1 'polypeptide(L)'
;MVWNAALVLCSTLTANDVVRGRRVLEIGAGCGACGFYAAALGAAETTIADCGPKTMSNLRRTLREYARLCRTTSSDDDDDDDDDDEASTGKHETKRHETQDLTWDTDTIHLRRHLWEEDSEILDARLTGTDPRRVRHWSNAGTTDGSSPPGFAPTLAPDAVFDVIIGSDLLYFSSQESSLLAALRLRLHPRTGVCVLVQTLRGNNAEVFSRFITDARRYFRVDVVSVPLPEGFNVAKETPHTVSVDPYRLVTLHPL
;
A
#
# COMPACT_ATOMS: atom_id res chain seq x y z
N MET A 1 7.24 -8.39 -9.31
CA MET A 1 8.44 -7.56 -9.59
C MET A 1 8.36 -6.35 -8.68
N VAL A 2 9.43 -6.00 -8.00
CA VAL A 2 9.53 -4.75 -7.20
C VAL A 2 10.17 -3.69 -8.09
N TRP A 3 9.56 -2.52 -8.19
CA TRP A 3 10.10 -1.38 -8.92
C TRP A 3 11.10 -0.62 -8.05
N ASN A 4 12.12 -0.03 -8.66
CA ASN A 4 13.16 0.70 -7.93
C ASN A 4 12.62 1.87 -7.10
N ALA A 5 11.56 2.54 -7.56
CA ALA A 5 10.88 3.59 -6.78
C ALA A 5 10.37 3.08 -5.42
N ALA A 6 9.94 1.83 -5.34
CA ALA A 6 9.53 1.23 -4.07
C ALA A 6 10.73 1.04 -3.11
N LEU A 7 11.92 0.69 -3.63
CA LEU A 7 13.14 0.58 -2.82
C LEU A 7 13.59 1.95 -2.29
N VAL A 8 13.51 2.98 -3.14
CA VAL A 8 13.77 4.38 -2.72
C VAL A 8 12.78 4.81 -1.63
N LEU A 9 11.50 4.47 -1.80
CA LEU A 9 10.48 4.78 -0.80
C LEU A 9 10.76 4.06 0.54
N CYS A 10 11.05 2.77 0.52
CA CYS A 10 11.40 2.02 1.73
C CYS A 10 12.61 2.65 2.48
N SER A 11 13.67 3.00 1.75
CA SER A 11 14.82 3.71 2.33
C SER A 11 14.42 5.05 2.96
N THR A 12 13.53 5.80 2.31
CA THR A 12 13.01 7.08 2.81
C THR A 12 12.20 6.89 4.10
N LEU A 13 11.36 5.86 4.17
CA LEU A 13 10.57 5.55 5.36
C LEU A 13 11.45 5.21 6.57
N THR A 14 12.55 4.47 6.34
CA THR A 14 13.54 4.17 7.39
C THR A 14 14.20 5.43 7.95
N ALA A 15 14.63 6.33 7.04
CA ALA A 15 15.39 7.51 7.43
C ALA A 15 14.56 8.53 8.24
N ASN A 16 13.24 8.58 8.04
CA ASN A 16 12.38 9.64 8.56
C ASN A 16 11.41 9.21 9.66
N ASP A 17 11.36 7.92 10.00
CA ASP A 17 10.44 7.32 11.01
C ASP A 17 8.98 7.81 10.89
N VAL A 18 8.53 8.05 9.66
CA VAL A 18 7.24 8.70 9.38
C VAL A 18 6.04 7.79 9.62
N VAL A 19 6.24 6.47 9.71
CA VAL A 19 5.16 5.47 9.78
C VAL A 19 4.92 4.89 11.18
N ARG A 20 5.91 4.97 12.09
CA ARG A 20 5.82 4.33 13.40
C ARG A 20 4.63 4.82 14.22
N GLY A 21 3.83 3.88 14.73
CA GLY A 21 2.64 4.15 15.54
C GLY A 21 1.50 4.84 14.81
N ARG A 22 1.54 4.92 13.47
CA ARG A 22 0.56 5.61 12.64
C ARG A 22 -0.27 4.63 11.81
N ARG A 23 -1.46 5.09 11.39
CA ARG A 23 -2.29 4.40 10.40
C ARG A 23 -1.80 4.75 9.00
N VAL A 24 -1.32 3.75 8.29
CA VAL A 24 -0.68 3.89 6.98
C VAL A 24 -1.56 3.31 5.87
N LEU A 25 -1.68 4.02 4.75
CA LEU A 25 -2.25 3.52 3.50
C LEU A 25 -1.17 3.47 2.43
N GLU A 26 -0.89 2.30 1.87
CA GLU A 26 -0.19 2.17 0.58
C GLU A 26 -1.22 2.14 -0.54
N ILE A 27 -1.12 3.09 -1.48
CA ILE A 27 -2.00 3.17 -2.66
C ILE A 27 -1.26 2.72 -3.92
N GLY A 28 -1.97 1.99 -4.80
CA GLY A 28 -1.37 1.42 -6.01
C GLY A 28 -0.23 0.46 -5.67
N ALA A 29 -0.45 -0.41 -4.69
CA ALA A 29 0.58 -1.16 -3.99
C ALA A 29 1.36 -2.15 -4.85
N GLY A 30 0.80 -2.62 -5.97
CA GLY A 30 1.46 -3.63 -6.79
C GLY A 30 1.79 -4.90 -5.99
N CYS A 31 3.06 -5.09 -5.65
CA CYS A 31 3.48 -6.22 -4.82
C CYS A 31 3.40 -5.95 -3.31
N GLY A 32 3.07 -4.73 -2.87
CA GLY A 32 2.90 -4.36 -1.47
C GLY A 32 4.21 -4.14 -0.70
N ALA A 33 5.33 -3.99 -1.40
CA ALA A 33 6.64 -3.93 -0.76
C ALA A 33 6.73 -2.83 0.30
N CYS A 34 6.21 -1.64 0.01
CA CYS A 34 6.30 -0.51 0.93
C CYS A 34 5.32 -0.65 2.10
N GLY A 35 4.13 -1.22 1.90
CA GLY A 35 3.15 -1.43 2.96
C GLY A 35 3.60 -2.50 3.94
N PHE A 36 4.08 -3.66 3.47
CA PHE A 36 4.66 -4.68 4.36
C PHE A 36 5.88 -4.14 5.10
N TYR A 37 6.70 -3.32 4.43
CA TYR A 37 7.85 -2.68 5.06
C TYR A 37 7.43 -1.65 6.11
N ALA A 38 6.39 -0.84 5.86
CA ALA A 38 5.84 0.10 6.83
C ALA A 38 5.32 -0.62 8.09
N ALA A 39 4.65 -1.78 7.91
CA ALA A 39 4.24 -2.62 9.03
C ALA A 39 5.45 -3.11 9.84
N ALA A 40 6.52 -3.58 9.19
CA ALA A 40 7.76 -4.00 9.83
C ALA A 40 8.48 -2.86 10.56
N LEU A 41 8.34 -1.61 10.11
CA LEU A 41 8.84 -0.41 10.79
C LEU A 41 7.99 0.02 11.99
N GLY A 42 6.92 -0.70 12.31
CA GLY A 42 6.08 -0.45 13.48
C GLY A 42 4.91 0.52 13.24
N ALA A 43 4.37 0.56 12.03
CA ALA A 43 3.06 1.19 11.82
C ALA A 43 2.01 0.57 12.74
N ALA A 44 1.11 1.36 13.30
CA ALA A 44 0.03 0.86 14.16
C ALA A 44 -0.96 0.01 13.36
N GLU A 45 -1.24 0.42 12.14
CA GLU A 45 -2.10 -0.27 11.18
C GLU A 45 -1.62 0.05 9.77
N THR A 46 -1.59 -0.93 8.89
CA THR A 46 -1.21 -0.74 7.49
C THR A 46 -2.31 -1.30 6.58
N THR A 47 -2.90 -0.43 5.79
CA THR A 47 -3.79 -0.82 4.69
C THR A 47 -2.99 -0.82 3.39
N ILE A 48 -2.95 -1.96 2.71
CA ILE A 48 -2.27 -2.14 1.42
C ILE A 48 -3.35 -2.25 0.34
N ALA A 49 -3.39 -1.30 -0.58
CA ALA A 49 -4.51 -1.14 -1.48
C ALA A 49 -4.10 -1.07 -2.96
N ASP A 50 -4.85 -1.81 -3.79
CA ASP A 50 -4.70 -1.83 -5.24
C ASP A 50 -6.04 -2.12 -5.92
N CYS A 51 -6.19 -1.83 -7.22
CA CYS A 51 -7.43 -2.07 -7.96
C CYS A 51 -7.47 -3.42 -8.70
N GLY A 52 -6.29 -3.97 -9.04
CA GLY A 52 -6.19 -5.12 -9.92
C GLY A 52 -6.52 -6.44 -9.22
N PRO A 53 -7.44 -7.27 -9.74
CA PRO A 53 -7.80 -8.55 -9.10
C PRO A 53 -6.63 -9.52 -9.02
N LYS A 54 -5.73 -9.55 -10.02
CA LYS A 54 -4.51 -10.36 -9.99
C LYS A 54 -3.52 -9.82 -8.95
N THR A 55 -3.39 -8.51 -8.85
CA THR A 55 -2.55 -7.84 -7.84
C THR A 55 -3.05 -8.18 -6.45
N MET A 56 -4.34 -8.02 -6.19
CA MET A 56 -4.96 -8.37 -4.91
C MET A 56 -4.75 -9.84 -4.54
N SER A 57 -4.88 -10.76 -5.50
CA SER A 57 -4.60 -12.19 -5.27
C SER A 57 -3.13 -12.45 -4.90
N ASN A 58 -2.19 -11.73 -5.51
CA ASN A 58 -0.77 -11.82 -5.16
C ASN A 58 -0.50 -11.23 -3.77
N LEU A 59 -1.07 -10.07 -3.46
CA LEU A 59 -0.96 -9.45 -2.13
C LEU A 59 -1.45 -10.38 -1.02
N ARG A 60 -2.58 -11.06 -1.24
CA ARG A 60 -3.11 -12.05 -0.30
C ARG A 60 -2.14 -13.21 -0.06
N ARG A 61 -1.43 -13.67 -1.10
CA ARG A 61 -0.38 -14.68 -0.95
C ARG A 61 0.80 -14.14 -0.14
N THR A 62 1.25 -12.92 -0.47
CA THR A 62 2.35 -12.25 0.25
C THR A 62 2.00 -12.04 1.73
N LEU A 63 0.77 -11.62 2.05
CA LEU A 63 0.31 -11.45 3.43
C LEU A 63 0.42 -12.76 4.24
N ARG A 64 0.05 -13.89 3.62
CA ARG A 64 0.16 -15.20 4.27
C ARG A 64 1.61 -15.55 4.62
N GLU A 65 2.53 -15.35 3.66
CA GLU A 65 3.95 -15.62 3.90
C GLU A 65 4.54 -14.65 4.93
N TYR A 66 4.17 -13.38 4.88
CA TYR A 66 4.56 -12.40 5.88
C TYR A 66 4.11 -12.81 7.29
N ALA A 67 2.83 -13.16 7.46
CA ALA A 67 2.29 -13.62 8.73
C ALA A 67 2.93 -14.93 9.23
N ARG A 68 3.36 -15.81 8.31
CA ARG A 68 4.11 -17.02 8.66
C ARG A 68 5.50 -16.69 9.19
N LEU A 69 6.22 -15.80 8.49
CA LEU A 69 7.57 -15.38 8.91
C LEU A 69 7.54 -14.72 10.29
N CYS A 70 6.57 -13.83 10.55
CA CYS A 70 6.44 -13.19 11.86
C CYS A 70 6.22 -14.19 13.02
N ARG A 71 5.53 -15.31 12.76
CA ARG A 71 5.32 -16.36 13.79
C ARG A 71 6.58 -17.16 14.08
N THR A 72 7.42 -17.44 13.07
CA THR A 72 8.66 -18.21 13.27
C THR A 72 9.73 -17.42 14.03
N THR A 73 9.74 -16.08 13.90
CA THR A 73 10.69 -15.22 14.63
C THR A 73 10.31 -14.98 16.10
N SER A 74 9.07 -15.29 16.50
CA SER A 74 8.61 -15.16 17.89
C SER A 74 8.72 -16.44 18.72
N SER A 75 9.13 -17.57 18.12
CA SER A 75 9.25 -18.86 18.79
C SER A 75 10.68 -19.25 19.17
N ASP A 76 11.68 -18.42 18.85
CA ASP A 76 13.09 -18.77 19.08
C ASP A 76 13.64 -18.30 20.45
N ASP A 77 12.81 -17.70 21.32
CA ASP A 77 13.26 -17.19 22.62
C ASP A 77 12.88 -18.07 23.84
N ASP A 78 12.19 -19.21 23.65
CA ASP A 78 11.71 -20.05 24.77
C ASP A 78 12.07 -21.55 24.67
N ASP A 79 13.24 -21.93 24.20
CA ASP A 79 13.73 -23.31 24.33
C ASP A 79 15.10 -23.34 25.03
N ASP A 80 15.10 -23.11 26.36
CA ASP A 80 16.09 -23.68 27.28
C ASP A 80 15.50 -24.87 27.99
N ASP A 81 16.17 -26.01 27.79
CA ASP A 81 16.26 -27.21 28.63
C ASP A 81 14.96 -27.97 29.04
N ASP A 82 14.82 -29.18 28.51
CA ASP A 82 15.01 -30.37 29.37
C ASP A 82 15.00 -31.67 28.51
N ASP A 83 16.07 -32.44 28.67
CA ASP A 83 16.19 -33.87 28.31
C ASP A 83 15.08 -34.68 28.99
N ASP A 84 14.42 -35.58 28.24
CA ASP A 84 14.34 -36.96 28.66
C ASP A 84 13.68 -37.87 27.59
N ASP A 85 14.30 -39.03 27.43
CA ASP A 85 13.93 -40.20 26.65
C ASP A 85 12.45 -40.62 26.79
N GLU A 86 11.79 -41.02 25.69
CA GLU A 86 11.26 -42.37 25.54
C GLU A 86 10.63 -42.63 24.15
N ALA A 87 10.95 -43.81 23.64
CA ALA A 87 10.45 -44.35 22.38
C ALA A 87 8.94 -44.63 22.43
N SER A 88 8.17 -44.21 21.43
CA SER A 88 6.86 -44.81 21.12
C SER A 88 6.42 -44.58 19.68
N THR A 89 6.50 -45.68 18.92
CA THR A 89 5.55 -46.18 17.90
C THR A 89 4.77 -45.22 17.03
N GLY A 90 5.00 -45.42 15.74
CA GLY A 90 4.34 -44.73 14.61
C GLY A 90 2.82 -44.63 14.70
N LYS A 91 2.38 -43.43 14.40
CA LYS A 91 1.04 -43.17 13.83
C LYS A 91 1.22 -42.33 12.56
N HIS A 92 0.79 -42.90 11.46
CA HIS A 92 0.55 -42.15 10.22
C HIS A 92 -0.35 -40.94 10.52
N GLU A 93 0.24 -39.78 10.71
CA GLU A 93 -0.49 -38.53 10.64
C GLU A 93 -0.81 -38.27 9.17
N THR A 94 -2.04 -38.52 8.80
CA THR A 94 -2.68 -37.93 7.62
C THR A 94 -2.51 -36.44 7.75
N LYS A 95 -1.63 -35.87 6.91
CA LYS A 95 -1.55 -34.43 6.69
C LYS A 95 -2.95 -33.95 6.29
N ARG A 96 -3.72 -33.46 7.25
CA ARG A 96 -4.87 -32.62 6.98
C ARG A 96 -4.31 -31.41 6.25
N HIS A 97 -4.55 -31.33 4.96
CA HIS A 97 -4.51 -30.07 4.25
C HIS A 97 -5.58 -29.18 4.93
N GLU A 98 -5.21 -28.46 5.97
CA GLU A 98 -5.96 -27.32 6.42
C GLU A 98 -5.99 -26.36 5.25
N THR A 99 -7.13 -26.31 4.58
CA THR A 99 -7.52 -25.17 3.76
C THR A 99 -7.70 -24.00 4.73
N GLN A 100 -6.56 -23.44 5.21
CA GLN A 100 -6.60 -22.20 5.99
C GLN A 100 -7.28 -21.17 5.11
N ASP A 101 -8.43 -20.71 5.57
CA ASP A 101 -9.23 -19.69 4.90
C ASP A 101 -8.31 -18.50 4.59
N LEU A 102 -8.24 -18.16 3.31
CA LEU A 102 -7.36 -17.09 2.82
C LEU A 102 -7.87 -15.76 3.35
N THR A 103 -7.30 -15.27 4.44
CA THR A 103 -7.68 -13.98 5.03
C THR A 103 -7.20 -12.81 4.17
N TRP A 104 -7.92 -11.70 4.25
CA TRP A 104 -7.52 -10.41 3.70
C TRP A 104 -6.92 -9.50 4.77
N ASP A 105 -6.95 -9.95 6.02
CA ASP A 105 -6.60 -9.17 7.19
C ASP A 105 -5.73 -9.99 8.16
N THR A 106 -4.84 -9.29 8.83
CA THR A 106 -4.22 -9.67 10.11
C THR A 106 -4.60 -8.60 11.14
N ASP A 107 -4.08 -8.68 12.36
CA ASP A 107 -4.33 -7.69 13.41
C ASP A 107 -3.89 -6.27 13.01
N THR A 108 -2.85 -6.16 12.18
CA THR A 108 -2.23 -4.87 11.83
C THR A 108 -2.12 -4.60 10.33
N ILE A 109 -2.39 -5.58 9.47
CA ILE A 109 -2.31 -5.41 8.02
C ILE A 109 -3.63 -5.79 7.37
N HIS A 110 -4.16 -4.89 6.54
CA HIS A 110 -5.42 -5.02 5.85
C HIS A 110 -5.24 -4.87 4.34
N LEU A 111 -5.70 -5.84 3.57
CA LEU A 111 -5.71 -5.75 2.11
C LEU A 111 -7.05 -5.22 1.64
N ARG A 112 -7.05 -4.16 0.82
CA ARG A 112 -8.28 -3.53 0.33
C ARG A 112 -8.22 -3.29 -1.17
N ARG A 113 -9.35 -3.54 -1.85
CA ARG A 113 -9.53 -3.06 -3.22
C ARG A 113 -9.77 -1.55 -3.18
N HIS A 114 -9.06 -0.81 -4.03
CA HIS A 114 -9.16 0.64 -4.07
C HIS A 114 -9.05 1.15 -5.51
N LEU A 115 -10.08 1.85 -5.96
CA LEU A 115 -10.14 2.55 -7.23
C LEU A 115 -10.18 4.06 -6.96
N TRP A 116 -9.23 4.80 -7.51
CA TRP A 116 -9.13 6.25 -7.29
C TRP A 116 -10.28 7.02 -7.93
N GLU A 117 -10.87 6.48 -8.99
CA GLU A 117 -12.07 7.00 -9.64
C GLU A 117 -13.26 6.99 -8.68
N GLU A 118 -13.41 5.94 -7.86
CA GLU A 118 -14.43 5.86 -6.81
C GLU A 118 -14.25 6.98 -5.78
N ASP A 119 -13.01 7.32 -5.43
CA ASP A 119 -12.71 8.42 -4.51
C ASP A 119 -13.07 9.79 -5.11
N SER A 120 -12.91 9.97 -6.41
CA SER A 120 -13.37 11.18 -7.10
C SER A 120 -14.88 11.34 -6.98
N GLU A 121 -15.63 10.27 -7.22
CA GLU A 121 -17.10 10.27 -7.10
C GLU A 121 -17.57 10.50 -5.65
N ILE A 122 -16.89 9.89 -4.67
CA ILE A 122 -17.18 10.11 -3.24
C ILE A 122 -16.90 11.57 -2.84
N LEU A 123 -15.79 12.14 -3.31
CA LEU A 123 -15.44 13.52 -3.03
C LEU A 123 -16.47 14.49 -3.63
N ASP A 124 -16.89 14.27 -4.87
CA ASP A 124 -17.92 15.06 -5.54
C ASP A 124 -19.27 14.95 -4.80
N ALA A 125 -19.65 13.75 -4.37
CA ALA A 125 -20.85 13.54 -3.58
C ALA A 125 -20.82 14.33 -2.26
N ARG A 126 -19.69 14.35 -1.56
CA ARG A 126 -19.52 15.16 -0.33
C ARG A 126 -19.63 16.65 -0.61
N LEU A 127 -19.02 17.14 -1.69
CA LEU A 127 -19.07 18.56 -2.07
C LEU A 127 -20.48 19.01 -2.47
N THR A 128 -21.30 18.11 -3.05
CA THR A 128 -22.68 18.40 -3.47
C THR A 128 -23.72 18.09 -2.38
N GLY A 129 -23.31 17.60 -1.21
CA GLY A 129 -24.21 17.20 -0.13
C GLY A 129 -24.99 15.91 -0.39
N THR A 130 -24.56 15.11 -1.36
CA THR A 130 -25.12 13.79 -1.67
C THR A 130 -24.49 12.74 -0.74
N ASP A 131 -25.29 11.73 -0.31
CA ASP A 131 -24.76 10.64 0.50
C ASP A 131 -23.75 9.81 -0.33
N PRO A 132 -22.45 9.77 0.06
CA PRO A 132 -21.42 9.03 -0.66
C PRO A 132 -21.71 7.53 -0.81
N ARG A 133 -22.54 6.94 0.07
CA ARG A 133 -22.94 5.53 0.02
C ARG A 133 -23.88 5.22 -1.16
N ARG A 134 -24.42 6.26 -1.81
CA ARG A 134 -25.27 6.13 -3.01
C ARG A 134 -24.49 6.16 -4.32
N VAL A 135 -23.18 6.33 -4.28
CA VAL A 135 -22.30 6.23 -5.45
C VAL A 135 -22.37 4.80 -6.00
N ARG A 136 -22.77 4.66 -7.26
CA ARG A 136 -23.23 3.38 -7.87
C ARG A 136 -22.20 2.25 -7.84
N HIS A 137 -20.92 2.54 -7.79
CA HIS A 137 -19.86 1.52 -7.78
C HIS A 137 -19.75 0.74 -6.46
N TRP A 138 -20.28 1.29 -5.36
CA TRP A 138 -20.40 0.61 -4.08
C TRP A 138 -21.42 -0.55 -4.11
N SER A 139 -22.46 -0.43 -4.94
CA SER A 139 -23.55 -1.42 -5.02
C SER A 139 -23.18 -2.66 -5.84
N ASN A 140 -22.10 -2.64 -6.64
CA ASN A 140 -21.68 -3.79 -7.46
C ASN A 140 -20.85 -4.82 -6.68
N ALA A 141 -20.60 -4.62 -5.41
CA ALA A 141 -19.96 -5.61 -4.52
C ALA A 141 -20.94 -6.73 -4.05
N GLY A 142 -22.09 -6.86 -4.65
CA GLY A 142 -22.92 -8.09 -4.66
C GLY A 142 -23.62 -8.45 -3.36
N THR A 143 -23.49 -7.70 -2.28
CA THR A 143 -24.23 -7.96 -1.02
C THR A 143 -24.81 -6.69 -0.45
N THR A 144 -26.05 -6.77 0.02
CA THR A 144 -26.81 -5.66 0.61
C THR A 144 -26.24 -5.18 1.96
N ASP A 145 -25.30 -5.93 2.54
CA ASP A 145 -24.62 -5.66 3.82
C ASP A 145 -23.21 -5.05 3.68
N GLY A 146 -22.78 -4.76 2.43
CA GLY A 146 -21.44 -4.20 2.15
C GLY A 146 -20.30 -5.23 2.21
N SER A 147 -20.58 -6.52 2.38
CA SER A 147 -19.58 -7.56 2.33
C SER A 147 -19.16 -7.87 0.88
N SER A 148 -17.86 -8.09 0.66
CA SER A 148 -17.40 -8.54 -0.65
C SER A 148 -17.79 -9.99 -0.90
N PRO A 149 -18.12 -10.37 -2.14
CA PRO A 149 -18.35 -11.77 -2.47
C PRO A 149 -17.18 -12.67 -2.01
N PRO A 150 -17.43 -13.92 -1.62
CA PRO A 150 -16.36 -14.83 -1.23
C PRO A 150 -15.24 -14.87 -2.28
N GLY A 151 -13.99 -14.72 -1.83
CA GLY A 151 -12.81 -14.72 -2.70
C GLY A 151 -12.39 -13.35 -3.27
N PHE A 152 -13.21 -12.30 -3.12
CA PHE A 152 -12.84 -10.94 -3.53
C PHE A 152 -12.31 -10.13 -2.33
N ALA A 153 -11.35 -9.25 -2.61
CA ALA A 153 -10.84 -8.34 -1.59
C ALA A 153 -11.91 -7.34 -1.15
N PRO A 154 -12.04 -7.07 0.16
CA PRO A 154 -12.90 -6.01 0.65
C PRO A 154 -12.51 -4.66 0.02
N THR A 155 -13.49 -3.81 -0.25
CA THR A 155 -13.24 -2.45 -0.75
C THR A 155 -12.84 -1.53 0.40
N LEU A 156 -11.99 -0.55 0.11
CA LEU A 156 -11.62 0.48 1.09
C LEU A 156 -12.86 1.28 1.49
N ALA A 157 -13.13 1.38 2.80
CA ALA A 157 -14.31 2.08 3.30
C ALA A 157 -14.35 3.56 2.87
N PRO A 158 -15.53 4.14 2.52
CA PRO A 158 -15.62 5.50 1.98
C PRO A 158 -15.17 6.59 2.95
N ASP A 159 -15.22 6.33 4.24
CA ASP A 159 -14.84 7.22 5.33
C ASP A 159 -13.47 6.90 5.93
N ALA A 160 -12.76 5.90 5.40
CA ALA A 160 -11.41 5.57 5.85
C ALA A 160 -10.44 6.73 5.62
N VAL A 161 -9.73 7.14 6.68
CA VAL A 161 -8.75 8.22 6.70
C VAL A 161 -7.48 7.73 7.38
N PHE A 162 -6.33 8.16 6.89
CA PHE A 162 -5.01 7.68 7.30
C PHE A 162 -4.10 8.83 7.71
N ASP A 163 -3.21 8.56 8.67
CA ASP A 163 -2.21 9.54 9.12
C ASP A 163 -1.09 9.68 8.08
N VAL A 164 -0.79 8.57 7.40
CA VAL A 164 0.25 8.53 6.36
C VAL A 164 -0.30 7.82 5.13
N ILE A 165 -0.08 8.42 3.97
CA ILE A 165 -0.28 7.76 2.67
C ILE A 165 1.09 7.60 2.01
N ILE A 166 1.38 6.40 1.52
CA ILE A 166 2.59 6.09 0.78
C ILE A 166 2.26 5.51 -0.59
N GLY A 167 3.16 5.70 -1.54
CA GLY A 167 3.02 5.11 -2.86
C GLY A 167 4.24 5.32 -3.74
N SER A 168 4.45 4.41 -4.68
CA SER A 168 5.59 4.45 -5.59
C SER A 168 5.18 4.21 -7.03
N ASP A 169 5.75 4.99 -7.96
CA ASP A 169 5.50 4.90 -9.40
C ASP A 169 4.00 4.86 -9.77
N LEU A 170 3.24 5.86 -9.34
CA LEU A 170 1.78 5.91 -9.49
C LEU A 170 1.32 6.59 -10.79
N LEU A 171 2.13 7.48 -11.35
CA LEU A 171 1.75 8.34 -12.47
C LEU A 171 2.33 7.80 -13.78
N TYR A 172 1.54 7.01 -14.48
CA TYR A 172 1.91 6.44 -15.79
C TYR A 172 1.13 7.05 -16.96
N PHE A 173 -0.14 7.38 -16.75
CA PHE A 173 -1.07 7.84 -17.76
C PHE A 173 -1.68 9.18 -17.41
N SER A 174 -1.95 10.01 -18.40
CA SER A 174 -2.48 11.36 -18.26
C SER A 174 -3.90 11.48 -17.67
N SER A 175 -4.60 10.35 -17.49
CA SER A 175 -5.93 10.33 -16.87
C SER A 175 -5.90 10.05 -15.36
N GLN A 176 -4.74 9.75 -14.79
CA GLN A 176 -4.64 9.28 -13.41
C GLN A 176 -4.40 10.41 -12.39
N GLU A 177 -3.88 11.56 -12.83
CA GLU A 177 -3.49 12.62 -11.90
C GLU A 177 -4.66 13.18 -11.08
N SER A 178 -5.82 13.38 -11.71
CA SER A 178 -7.02 13.91 -11.02
C SER A 178 -7.59 12.91 -10.02
N SER A 179 -7.69 11.63 -10.41
CA SER A 179 -8.20 10.56 -9.54
C SER A 179 -7.26 10.30 -8.36
N LEU A 180 -5.94 10.30 -8.60
CA LEU A 180 -4.94 10.21 -7.53
C LEU A 180 -5.07 11.39 -6.56
N LEU A 181 -5.20 12.61 -7.08
CA LEU A 181 -5.36 13.81 -6.24
C LEU A 181 -6.64 13.75 -5.41
N ALA A 182 -7.74 13.27 -5.98
CA ALA A 182 -9.00 13.06 -5.25
C ALA A 182 -8.83 12.03 -4.13
N ALA A 183 -8.16 10.91 -4.40
CA ALA A 183 -7.85 9.89 -3.41
C ALA A 183 -7.02 10.47 -2.25
N LEU A 184 -5.96 11.24 -2.54
CA LEU A 184 -5.15 11.88 -1.49
C LEU A 184 -5.98 12.84 -0.63
N ARG A 185 -6.82 13.68 -1.26
CA ARG A 185 -7.69 14.64 -0.55
C ARG A 185 -8.74 13.96 0.34
N LEU A 186 -9.25 12.82 -0.10
CA LEU A 186 -10.28 12.07 0.63
C LEU A 186 -9.70 11.26 1.78
N ARG A 187 -8.52 10.65 1.55
CA ARG A 187 -7.95 9.61 2.42
C ARG A 187 -6.92 10.11 3.41
N LEU A 188 -6.28 11.24 3.15
CA LEU A 188 -5.29 11.79 4.06
C LEU A 188 -5.96 12.55 5.20
N HIS A 189 -5.48 12.34 6.44
CA HIS A 189 -5.98 13.08 7.60
C HIS A 189 -5.83 14.60 7.38
N PRO A 190 -6.93 15.40 7.46
CA PRO A 190 -6.99 16.75 6.90
C PRO A 190 -6.12 17.79 7.62
N ARG A 191 -5.56 17.50 8.79
CA ARG A 191 -4.75 18.45 9.56
C ARG A 191 -3.33 17.95 9.84
N THR A 192 -3.15 16.67 10.07
CA THR A 192 -1.88 16.09 10.53
C THR A 192 -1.32 15.04 9.59
N GLY A 193 -2.03 14.76 8.51
CA GLY A 193 -1.63 13.74 7.55
C GLY A 193 -0.37 14.11 6.78
N VAL A 194 0.39 13.09 6.40
CA VAL A 194 1.56 13.20 5.54
C VAL A 194 1.45 12.20 4.40
N CYS A 195 1.60 12.66 3.18
CA CYS A 195 1.71 11.76 2.04
C CYS A 195 3.16 11.76 1.52
N VAL A 196 3.71 10.57 1.31
CA VAL A 196 5.08 10.36 0.82
C VAL A 196 5.03 9.51 -0.44
N LEU A 197 5.34 10.12 -1.57
CA LEU A 197 5.35 9.44 -2.86
C LEU A 197 6.76 9.43 -3.45
N VAL A 198 7.11 8.35 -4.14
CA VAL A 198 8.31 8.30 -4.98
C VAL A 198 7.89 8.02 -6.42
N GLN A 199 8.27 8.89 -7.33
CA GLN A 199 7.96 8.78 -8.75
C GLN A 199 9.24 8.73 -9.57
N THR A 200 9.36 7.74 -10.44
CA THR A 200 10.43 7.71 -11.45
C THR A 200 10.02 8.58 -12.64
N LEU A 201 10.85 9.53 -13.02
CA LEU A 201 10.63 10.30 -14.23
C LEU A 201 11.20 9.55 -15.45
N ARG A 202 10.30 9.16 -16.35
CA ARG A 202 10.61 8.45 -17.59
C ARG A 202 9.94 9.19 -18.75
N GLY A 203 10.69 9.62 -19.74
CA GLY A 203 10.21 10.16 -21.01
C GLY A 203 8.91 10.95 -20.92
N ASN A 204 7.81 10.29 -21.24
CA ASN A 204 6.47 10.90 -21.36
C ASN A 204 5.71 11.13 -20.04
N ASN A 205 6.17 10.61 -18.89
CA ASN A 205 5.45 10.83 -17.63
C ASN A 205 5.86 12.13 -16.91
N ALA A 206 6.89 12.82 -17.36
CA ALA A 206 7.35 14.07 -16.74
C ALA A 206 6.28 15.18 -16.79
N GLU A 207 5.52 15.26 -17.88
CA GLU A 207 4.41 16.23 -18.02
C GLU A 207 3.24 15.87 -17.08
N VAL A 208 2.89 14.59 -16.99
CA VAL A 208 1.86 14.07 -16.07
C VAL A 208 2.23 14.42 -14.63
N PHE A 209 3.48 14.16 -14.26
CA PHE A 209 4.01 14.51 -12.95
C PHE A 209 3.96 16.01 -12.68
N SER A 210 4.37 16.85 -13.65
CA SER A 210 4.36 18.30 -13.51
C SER A 210 2.93 18.86 -13.32
N ARG A 211 1.94 18.35 -14.07
CA ARG A 211 0.52 18.72 -13.88
C ARG A 211 0.02 18.29 -12.51
N PHE A 212 0.29 17.04 -12.10
CA PHE A 212 -0.07 16.55 -10.76
C PHE A 212 0.48 17.48 -9.65
N ILE A 213 1.77 17.83 -9.69
CA ILE A 213 2.38 18.73 -8.70
C ILE A 213 1.72 20.10 -8.70
N THR A 214 1.42 20.65 -9.88
CA THR A 214 0.75 21.95 -10.02
C THR A 214 -0.64 21.94 -9.38
N ASP A 215 -1.42 20.90 -9.64
CA ASP A 215 -2.77 20.77 -9.09
C ASP A 215 -2.76 20.41 -7.60
N ALA A 216 -1.81 19.59 -7.15
CA ALA A 216 -1.66 19.22 -5.74
C ALA A 216 -1.39 20.45 -4.86
N ARG A 217 -0.63 21.44 -5.34
CA ARG A 217 -0.34 22.70 -4.62
C ARG A 217 -1.58 23.53 -4.28
N ARG A 218 -2.72 23.24 -4.87
CA ARG A 218 -4.00 23.91 -4.52
C ARG A 218 -4.57 23.39 -3.19
N TYR A 219 -4.13 22.23 -2.73
CA TYR A 219 -4.70 21.53 -1.57
C TYR A 219 -3.66 21.13 -0.53
N PHE A 220 -2.38 21.13 -0.93
CA PHE A 220 -1.28 20.66 -0.12
C PHE A 220 -0.07 21.59 -0.20
N ARG A 221 0.67 21.72 0.90
CA ARG A 221 2.07 22.13 0.83
C ARG A 221 2.83 20.97 0.20
N VAL A 222 3.54 21.21 -0.88
CA VAL A 222 4.20 20.18 -1.69
C VAL A 222 5.69 20.44 -1.74
N ASP A 223 6.47 19.52 -1.21
CA ASP A 223 7.92 19.48 -1.31
C ASP A 223 8.33 18.40 -2.31
N VAL A 224 9.25 18.72 -3.22
CA VAL A 224 9.76 17.79 -4.25
C VAL A 224 11.27 17.85 -4.25
N VAL A 225 11.91 16.69 -4.03
CA VAL A 225 13.38 16.56 -4.07
C VAL A 225 13.80 15.44 -5.00
N SER A 226 14.96 15.60 -5.64
CA SER A 226 15.61 14.51 -6.38
C SER A 226 16.32 13.60 -5.39
N VAL A 227 16.16 12.29 -5.53
CA VAL A 227 16.78 11.30 -4.65
C VAL A 227 17.47 10.22 -5.48
N PRO A 228 18.66 9.76 -5.06
CA PRO A 228 19.36 8.66 -5.71
C PRO A 228 18.71 7.31 -5.37
N LEU A 229 19.05 6.28 -6.13
CA LEU A 229 18.80 4.91 -5.72
C LEU A 229 19.70 4.59 -4.51
N PRO A 230 19.20 3.95 -3.45
CA PRO A 230 20.01 3.56 -2.31
C PRO A 230 21.18 2.64 -2.72
N GLU A 231 22.34 2.82 -2.07
CA GLU A 231 23.51 1.98 -2.32
C GLU A 231 23.21 0.50 -2.02
N GLY A 232 23.83 -0.41 -2.77
CA GLY A 232 23.67 -1.86 -2.59
C GLY A 232 22.48 -2.49 -3.33
N PHE A 233 21.58 -1.69 -3.90
CA PHE A 233 20.53 -2.22 -4.77
C PHE A 233 21.05 -2.32 -6.20
N ASN A 234 21.29 -3.55 -6.66
CA ASN A 234 21.57 -3.82 -8.07
C ASN A 234 20.29 -3.56 -8.87
N VAL A 235 20.30 -2.50 -9.65
CA VAL A 235 19.26 -2.16 -10.60
C VAL A 235 19.11 -3.31 -11.57
N ALA A 236 17.99 -4.03 -11.55
CA ALA A 236 17.56 -4.76 -12.74
C ALA A 236 17.58 -3.71 -13.87
N LYS A 237 18.38 -3.96 -14.93
CA LYS A 237 18.64 -3.01 -16.00
C LYS A 237 17.32 -2.43 -16.51
N GLU A 238 16.93 -1.31 -15.94
CA GLU A 238 15.89 -0.47 -16.54
C GLU A 238 16.46 -0.06 -17.91
N THR A 239 15.63 -0.19 -18.93
CA THR A 239 16.03 0.02 -20.32
C THR A 239 16.80 1.33 -20.48
N PRO A 240 17.83 1.39 -21.36
CA PRO A 240 18.84 2.45 -21.45
C PRO A 240 18.35 3.84 -21.90
N HIS A 241 17.06 4.14 -21.79
CA HIS A 241 16.47 5.41 -22.23
C HIS A 241 16.29 6.46 -21.13
N THR A 242 16.70 6.20 -19.90
CA THR A 242 16.63 7.17 -18.80
C THR A 242 18.00 7.78 -18.53
N VAL A 243 18.24 8.93 -19.10
CA VAL A 243 19.49 9.71 -18.99
C VAL A 243 19.41 10.72 -17.85
N SER A 244 18.78 10.41 -16.74
CA SER A 244 18.86 11.26 -15.53
C SER A 244 19.75 10.60 -14.50
N VAL A 245 20.70 11.33 -13.96
CA VAL A 245 21.57 10.88 -12.88
C VAL A 245 20.75 10.50 -11.63
N ASP A 246 19.62 11.20 -11.40
CA ASP A 246 18.67 10.96 -10.33
C ASP A 246 17.24 10.97 -10.86
N PRO A 247 16.73 9.84 -11.41
CA PRO A 247 15.41 9.81 -12.04
C PRO A 247 14.26 9.85 -11.02
N TYR A 248 14.55 9.65 -9.73
CA TYR A 248 13.51 9.55 -8.71
C TYR A 248 13.18 10.91 -8.13
N ARG A 249 11.88 11.17 -7.94
CA ARG A 249 11.35 12.34 -7.25
C ARG A 249 10.63 11.88 -6.00
N LEU A 250 11.17 12.26 -4.85
CA LEU A 250 10.48 12.16 -3.58
C LEU A 250 9.55 13.36 -3.44
N VAL A 251 8.28 13.09 -3.23
CA VAL A 251 7.23 14.09 -3.05
C VAL A 251 6.64 13.94 -1.67
N THR A 252 6.69 15.01 -0.87
CA THR A 252 6.02 15.06 0.43
C THR A 252 4.88 16.07 0.36
N LEU A 253 3.68 15.64 0.75
CA LEU A 253 2.49 16.48 0.77
C LEU A 253 1.94 16.57 2.19
N HIS A 254 1.64 17.80 2.61
CA HIS A 254 0.94 18.09 3.86
C HIS A 254 -0.32 18.90 3.55
N PRO A 255 -1.48 18.61 4.15
CA PRO A 255 -2.69 19.43 4.00
C PRO A 255 -2.41 20.90 4.32
N LEU A 256 -3.08 21.83 3.58
CA LEU A 256 -2.98 23.28 3.82
C LEU A 256 -3.75 23.70 5.06
#